data_d170af5975dc592fc4346af22ca44c54
#
_entry.id   d170af5975dc592fc4346af22ca44c54
#
_cell.length_a   1.000
_cell.length_b   1.000
_cell.length_c   1.000
_cell.angle_alpha   90.00
_cell.angle_beta   90.00
_cell.angle_gamma   90.00
#
_symmetry.space_group_name_H-M   'P 1'
#
loop_
_entity.id
_entity.type
_entity.pdbx_description
1 polymer ?
#
loop_
_entity_poly.entity_id
_entity_poly.type
_entity_poly.pdbx_seq_one_letter_code
_entity_poly.pdbx_strand_id
1 'polypeptide(L)'
;MLKVGIEGADGDPLKGGGGIAKYTINKGQQNKHIEGTNEYKTAAASSGSQRSILTVDPQSLLPQLGTGQQVGKVEVGLAGSKERIDFGKPIGNFVDRDTGLSVPTTKGIVHYGKDGAHIVPARP
;
A
#
# COMPACT_ATOMS: atom_id res chain seq x y z
N MET A 1 8.51 -23.78 -2.40
CA MET A 1 9.07 -23.38 -1.33
C MET A 1 8.80 -22.63 -1.21
N LEU A 2 8.87 -23.24 -1.83
CA LEU A 2 9.32 -22.81 -0.99
C LEU A 2 8.99 -22.07 -1.26
N LYS A 3 8.73 -22.75 -2.21
CA LYS A 3 9.12 -22.32 -1.43
C LYS A 3 9.00 -21.76 -1.25
N VAL A 4 8.63 -22.61 -2.16
CA VAL A 4 9.12 -22.24 -1.19
C VAL A 4 8.98 -21.77 -0.93
N GLY A 5 8.63 -22.14 -1.78
CA GLY A 5 9.14 -22.06 -0.69
C GLY A 5 8.95 -21.60 -0.55
N ILE A 6 8.77 -21.98 -0.96
CA ILE A 6 9.19 -21.80 0.03
C ILE A 6 9.20 -21.52 0.11
N GLU A 7 9.09 -21.80 -0.26
CA GLU A 7 9.69 -21.66 0.64
C GLU A 7 9.83 -21.42 0.89
N GLY A 8 9.55 -22.04 -0.14
CA GLY A 8 10.04 -22.12 0.77
C GLY A 8 10.07 -21.76 0.84
N ALA A 9 10.15 -21.97 0.46
CA ALA A 9 10.61 -21.76 1.25
C ALA A 9 10.63 -21.53 1.51
N ASP A 10 10.64 -21.89 1.22
CA ASP A 10 11.05 -21.62 2.18
C ASP A 10 11.24 -21.33 2.56
N GLY A 11 11.32 -21.39 2.09
CA GLY A 11 11.87 -21.29 3.08
C GLY A 11 12.07 -20.89 3.31
N ASP A 12 12.27 -21.09 3.35
CA ASP A 12 12.77 -20.67 4.27
C ASP A 12 13.11 -20.12 4.65
N PRO A 13 13.21 -20.20 4.51
CA PRO A 13 13.65 -19.69 5.31
C PRO A 13 13.87 -19.02 5.65
N LEU A 14 13.96 -18.97 5.74
CA LEU A 14 14.29 -18.20 6.45
C LEU A 14 14.33 -17.63 6.89
N LYS A 15 14.30 -17.66 7.20
CA LYS A 15 14.35 -16.91 7.85
C LYS A 15 14.19 -16.11 8.47
N GLY A 16 14.12 -16.56 8.77
CA GLY A 16 14.14 -15.55 9.49
C GLY A 16 13.43 -14.47 9.55
N GLY A 17 13.05 -14.73 9.73
CA GLY A 17 12.56 -13.72 9.76
C GLY A 17 12.34 -12.66 9.14
N GLY A 18 12.16 -12.40 9.23
CA GLY A 18 11.75 -11.22 8.97
C GLY A 18 12.24 -10.36 7.95
N GLY A 19 13.11 -10.75 7.30
CA GLY A 19 13.69 -9.88 6.33
C GLY A 19 13.03 -9.90 4.97
N ILE A 20 12.19 -10.86 4.72
CA ILE A 20 11.64 -11.07 3.37
C ILE A 20 10.22 -10.55 3.30
N ALA A 21 10.02 -9.53 2.46
CA ALA A 21 8.69 -9.03 2.19
C ALA A 21 7.99 -9.96 1.20
N LYS A 22 6.78 -10.33 1.51
CA LYS A 22 5.96 -11.21 0.67
C LYS A 22 5.45 -10.50 -0.57
N TYR A 23 5.34 -9.20 -0.53
CA TYR A 23 4.77 -8.39 -1.60
C TYR A 23 5.77 -7.35 -2.08
N THR A 24 5.58 -6.87 -3.31
CA THR A 24 6.38 -5.78 -3.87
C THR A 24 5.50 -4.57 -4.10
N ILE A 25 6.13 -3.40 -4.21
CA ILE A 25 5.41 -2.16 -4.53
C ILE A 25 5.34 -1.99 -6.05
N ASN A 26 4.15 -1.73 -6.54
CA ASN A 26 3.95 -1.27 -7.91
C ASN A 26 4.23 0.22 -7.95
N LYS A 27 5.41 0.60 -8.43
CA LYS A 27 5.88 1.99 -8.37
C LYS A 27 5.02 2.95 -9.17
N GLY A 28 4.56 2.54 -10.33
CA GLY A 28 3.72 3.39 -11.17
C GLY A 28 2.42 3.76 -10.48
N GLN A 29 1.78 2.80 -9.83
CA GLN A 29 0.56 3.06 -9.09
C GLN A 29 0.84 3.82 -7.79
N GLN A 30 1.90 3.44 -7.07
CA GLN A 30 2.25 4.09 -5.81
C GLN A 30 2.62 5.56 -6.02
N ASN A 31 3.33 5.87 -7.08
CA ASN A 31 3.77 7.25 -7.35
C ASN A 31 2.60 8.21 -7.57
N LYS A 32 1.42 7.72 -7.93
CA LYS A 32 0.22 8.56 -8.03
C LYS A 32 -0.17 9.18 -6.68
N HIS A 33 0.36 8.64 -5.59
CA HIS A 33 0.10 9.11 -4.23
C HIS A 33 1.36 9.64 -3.54
N ILE A 34 2.42 9.93 -4.32
CA ILE A 34 3.65 10.53 -3.79
C ILE A 34 3.83 11.89 -4.45
N GLU A 35 3.75 12.94 -3.63
CA GLU A 35 3.84 14.31 -4.09
C GLU A 35 5.17 14.56 -4.80
N GLY A 36 5.13 15.30 -5.91
CA GLY A 36 6.31 15.64 -6.68
C GLY A 36 6.65 14.70 -7.81
N THR A 37 6.01 13.54 -7.87
CA THR A 37 6.22 12.61 -9.00
C THR A 37 5.41 13.05 -10.21
N ASN A 38 5.86 12.62 -11.40
CA ASN A 38 5.10 12.86 -12.63
C ASN A 38 3.74 12.16 -12.59
N GLU A 39 3.71 10.95 -12.05
CA GLU A 39 2.48 10.18 -11.90
C GLU A 39 1.45 10.91 -11.05
N TYR A 40 1.89 11.51 -9.95
CA TYR A 40 1.01 12.29 -9.08
C TYR A 40 0.44 13.49 -9.83
N LYS A 41 1.29 14.23 -10.51
CA LYS A 41 0.89 15.44 -11.26
C LYS A 41 -0.11 15.12 -12.36
N THR A 42 0.14 14.05 -13.11
CA THR A 42 -0.74 13.61 -14.20
C THR A 42 -2.09 13.15 -13.65
N ALA A 43 -2.07 12.35 -12.58
CA ALA A 43 -3.30 11.84 -11.98
C ALA A 43 -4.15 12.96 -11.38
N ALA A 44 -3.51 13.94 -10.70
CA ALA A 44 -4.21 15.07 -10.13
C ALA A 44 -4.85 15.93 -11.22
N ALA A 45 -4.13 16.18 -12.30
CA ALA A 45 -4.65 16.96 -13.42
C ALA A 45 -5.84 16.27 -14.09
N SER A 46 -5.78 14.94 -14.24
CA SER A 46 -6.84 14.18 -14.89
C SER A 46 -8.10 14.12 -14.07
N SER A 47 -7.96 13.96 -12.74
CA SER A 47 -9.13 13.82 -11.86
C SER A 47 -9.72 15.16 -11.45
N GLY A 48 -8.98 16.24 -11.59
CA GLY A 48 -9.41 17.56 -11.14
C GLY A 48 -9.48 17.71 -9.64
N SER A 49 -8.93 16.76 -8.90
CA SER A 49 -8.96 16.80 -7.43
C SER A 49 -7.63 16.32 -6.87
N GLN A 50 -7.35 16.78 -5.65
CA GLN A 50 -6.17 16.37 -4.91
C GLN A 50 -6.29 14.92 -4.46
N ARG A 51 -5.17 14.21 -4.49
CA ARG A 51 -5.11 12.81 -4.03
C ARG A 51 -4.51 12.75 -2.64
N SER A 52 -4.88 11.70 -1.90
CA SER A 52 -4.20 11.38 -0.63
C SER A 52 -2.73 11.10 -0.91
N ILE A 53 -1.87 11.54 0.00
CA ILE A 53 -0.42 11.53 -0.20
C ILE A 53 0.25 10.67 0.86
N LEU A 54 1.06 9.71 0.40
CA LEU A 54 1.92 8.91 1.26
C LEU A 54 3.21 9.70 1.49
N THR A 55 3.62 9.87 2.77
CA THR A 55 4.79 10.67 3.12
C THR A 55 5.95 9.83 3.67
N VAL A 56 5.78 8.52 3.79
CA VAL A 56 6.82 7.60 4.22
C VAL A 56 7.24 6.72 3.05
N ASP A 57 8.41 6.10 3.15
CA ASP A 57 8.87 5.15 2.15
C ASP A 57 7.91 3.95 2.09
N PRO A 58 7.28 3.69 0.93
CA PRO A 58 6.36 2.54 0.83
C PRO A 58 7.03 1.21 1.16
N GLN A 59 8.32 1.07 0.87
CA GLN A 59 9.05 -0.16 1.19
C GLN A 59 9.06 -0.45 2.69
N SER A 60 9.05 0.60 3.52
CA SER A 60 9.06 0.45 4.97
C SER A 60 7.76 -0.15 5.51
N LEU A 61 6.70 -0.12 4.72
CA LEU A 61 5.38 -0.61 5.13
C LEU A 61 5.13 -2.05 4.70
N LEU A 62 5.95 -2.60 3.80
CA LEU A 62 5.76 -3.95 3.27
C LEU A 62 5.64 -5.03 4.35
N PRO A 63 6.43 -5.01 5.44
CA PRO A 63 6.31 -6.06 6.45
C PRO A 63 4.94 -6.15 7.13
N GLN A 64 4.16 -5.08 7.10
CA GLN A 64 2.83 -5.07 7.70
C GLN A 64 1.71 -5.51 6.78
N LEU A 65 1.99 -5.65 5.49
CA LEU A 65 0.98 -6.10 4.53
C LEU A 65 0.55 -7.52 4.86
N GLY A 66 -0.76 -7.74 4.83
CA GLY A 66 -1.35 -9.02 5.19
C GLY A 66 -1.84 -9.09 6.63
N THR A 67 -1.61 -8.03 7.43
CA THR A 67 -1.97 -8.04 8.87
C THR A 67 -3.28 -7.32 9.17
N GLY A 68 -3.92 -6.73 8.17
CA GLY A 68 -5.08 -5.89 8.37
C GLY A 68 -6.39 -6.58 8.06
N GLN A 69 -7.34 -5.79 7.62
CA GLN A 69 -8.72 -6.20 7.40
C GLN A 69 -9.04 -6.26 5.91
N GLN A 70 -9.63 -7.35 5.48
CA GLN A 70 -10.10 -7.48 4.10
C GLN A 70 -11.21 -6.45 3.83
N VAL A 71 -11.09 -5.74 2.71
CA VAL A 71 -12.09 -4.82 2.21
C VAL A 71 -12.69 -5.41 0.94
N GLY A 72 -13.96 -5.74 0.98
CA GLY A 72 -14.62 -6.37 -0.15
C GLY A 72 -14.56 -7.88 -0.12
N LYS A 73 -14.75 -8.50 -1.27
CA LYS A 73 -14.95 -9.96 -1.36
C LYS A 73 -13.71 -10.75 -1.74
N VAL A 74 -12.67 -10.07 -2.25
CA VAL A 74 -11.46 -10.75 -2.71
C VAL A 74 -10.53 -10.92 -1.52
N GLU A 75 -10.00 -12.10 -1.36
CA GLU A 75 -9.11 -12.44 -0.26
C GLU A 75 -7.81 -11.62 -0.33
N VAL A 76 -7.38 -11.10 0.82
CA VAL A 76 -6.18 -10.27 0.93
C VAL A 76 -4.98 -10.96 0.31
N GLY A 77 -4.28 -10.22 -0.54
CA GLY A 77 -3.07 -10.70 -1.22
C GLY A 77 -3.30 -11.18 -2.64
N LEU A 78 -4.54 -11.48 -3.01
CA LEU A 78 -4.86 -11.85 -4.38
C LEU A 78 -5.03 -10.60 -5.25
N ALA A 79 -4.74 -10.71 -6.53
CA ALA A 79 -4.89 -9.60 -7.45
C ALA A 79 -6.34 -9.08 -7.42
N GLY A 80 -6.48 -7.77 -7.28
CA GLY A 80 -7.78 -7.12 -7.17
C GLY A 80 -8.29 -6.98 -5.74
N SER A 81 -7.57 -7.51 -4.75
CA SER A 81 -7.97 -7.40 -3.35
C SER A 81 -7.56 -6.05 -2.75
N LYS A 82 -8.21 -5.71 -1.65
CA LYS A 82 -7.89 -4.52 -0.86
C LYS A 82 -7.83 -4.88 0.60
N GLU A 83 -6.97 -4.19 1.32
CA GLU A 83 -6.78 -4.43 2.75
C GLU A 83 -6.65 -3.09 3.47
N ARG A 84 -7.36 -2.94 4.60
CA ARG A 84 -7.25 -1.76 5.44
C ARG A 84 -6.32 -2.08 6.60
N ILE A 85 -5.28 -1.27 6.77
CA ILE A 85 -4.28 -1.46 7.83
C ILE A 85 -4.14 -0.17 8.63
N ASP A 86 -4.11 -0.31 9.96
CA ASP A 86 -3.61 0.75 10.83
C ASP A 86 -2.13 0.48 11.06
N PHE A 87 -1.28 1.32 10.49
CA PHE A 87 0.17 1.12 10.57
C PHE A 87 0.78 1.56 11.90
N GLY A 88 -0.03 2.18 12.79
CA GLY A 88 0.41 2.55 14.13
C GLY A 88 1.24 3.82 14.21
N LYS A 89 1.50 4.45 13.07
CA LYS A 89 2.25 5.71 12.98
C LYS A 89 1.71 6.49 11.79
N PRO A 90 1.88 7.81 11.74
CA PRO A 90 1.47 8.58 10.57
C PRO A 90 2.19 8.08 9.32
N ILE A 91 1.43 7.81 8.26
CA ILE A 91 1.97 7.37 6.98
C ILE A 91 1.77 8.39 5.88
N GLY A 92 0.92 9.37 6.10
CA GLY A 92 0.62 10.38 5.09
C GLY A 92 -0.61 11.18 5.44
N ASN A 93 -1.19 11.79 4.42
CA ASN A 93 -2.38 12.62 4.57
C ASN A 93 -3.52 12.06 3.73
N PHE A 94 -4.65 11.86 4.40
CA PHE A 94 -5.90 11.54 3.71
C PHE A 94 -6.52 12.83 3.21
N VAL A 95 -6.92 12.86 1.94
CA VAL A 95 -7.62 14.00 1.35
C VAL A 95 -9.06 13.61 1.06
N ASP A 96 -9.99 14.33 1.67
CA ASP A 96 -11.41 14.13 1.44
C ASP A 96 -11.79 14.72 0.07
N ARG A 97 -12.34 13.88 -0.79
CA ARG A 97 -12.65 14.30 -2.16
C ARG A 97 -13.77 15.32 -2.23
N ASP A 98 -14.68 15.30 -1.26
CA ASP A 98 -15.84 16.19 -1.26
C ASP A 98 -15.52 17.56 -0.70
N THR A 99 -14.68 17.64 0.32
CA THR A 99 -14.35 18.89 1.00
C THR A 99 -12.98 19.44 0.64
N GLY A 100 -12.07 18.58 0.13
CA GLY A 100 -10.69 18.96 -0.13
C GLY A 100 -9.84 19.04 1.13
N LEU A 101 -10.39 18.74 2.28
CA LEU A 101 -9.62 18.78 3.53
C LEU A 101 -8.60 17.65 3.58
N SER A 102 -7.41 17.99 4.08
CA SER A 102 -6.30 17.06 4.22
C SER A 102 -6.00 16.87 5.69
N VAL A 103 -5.94 15.62 6.14
CA VAL A 103 -5.66 15.29 7.55
C VAL A 103 -4.63 14.17 7.64
N PRO A 104 -3.72 14.23 8.64
CA PRO A 104 -2.77 13.14 8.86
C PRO A 104 -3.51 11.84 9.21
N THR A 105 -2.94 10.72 8.78
CA THR A 105 -3.55 9.42 9.05
C THR A 105 -2.48 8.36 9.30
N THR A 106 -2.83 7.40 10.16
CA THR A 106 -2.04 6.19 10.40
C THR A 106 -2.57 5.02 9.57
N LYS A 107 -3.67 5.21 8.87
CA LYS A 107 -4.38 4.11 8.19
C LYS A 107 -4.21 4.21 6.69
N GLY A 108 -4.14 3.04 6.06
CA GLY A 108 -4.03 2.96 4.62
C GLY A 108 -4.87 1.83 4.05
N ILE A 109 -5.25 1.98 2.79
CA ILE A 109 -5.83 0.90 2.01
C ILE A 109 -4.74 0.40 1.07
N VAL A 110 -4.44 -0.89 1.17
CA VAL A 110 -3.49 -1.55 0.27
C VAL A 110 -4.28 -2.15 -0.89
N HIS A 111 -3.89 -1.80 -2.10
CA HIS A 111 -4.46 -2.33 -3.32
C HIS A 111 -3.47 -3.35 -3.88
N TYR A 112 -3.91 -4.61 -4.02
CA TYR A 112 -3.08 -5.67 -4.55
C TYR A 112 -3.37 -5.89 -6.03
N GLY A 113 -2.33 -5.97 -6.83
CA GLY A 113 -2.43 -6.27 -8.25
C GLY A 113 -1.40 -7.31 -8.64
N LYS A 114 -1.49 -7.79 -9.88
CA LYS A 114 -0.54 -8.79 -10.38
C LYS A 114 0.90 -8.26 -10.46
N ASP A 115 1.05 -6.95 -10.57
CA ASP A 115 2.37 -6.31 -10.71
C ASP A 115 2.84 -5.65 -9.41
N GLY A 116 2.22 -5.99 -8.30
CA GLY A 116 2.58 -5.45 -7.01
C GLY A 116 1.44 -4.71 -6.32
N ALA A 117 1.74 -4.20 -5.15
CA ALA A 117 0.77 -3.50 -4.31
C ALA A 117 1.06 -2.01 -4.27
N HIS A 118 0.03 -1.22 -3.96
CA HIS A 118 0.25 0.19 -3.62
C HIS A 118 -0.64 0.59 -2.44
N ILE A 119 -0.18 1.57 -1.68
CA ILE A 119 -0.77 1.97 -0.42
C ILE A 119 -1.33 3.38 -0.56
N VAL A 120 -2.61 3.55 -0.25
CA VAL A 120 -3.29 4.84 -0.32
C VAL A 120 -3.69 5.23 1.10
N PRO A 121 -3.21 6.39 1.62
CA PRO A 121 -3.65 6.84 2.94
C PRO A 121 -5.17 6.92 3.00
N ALA A 122 -5.73 6.40 4.10
CA ALA A 122 -7.17 6.24 4.27
C ALA A 122 -7.69 7.13 5.39
N ARG A 123 -9.00 7.32 5.40
CA ARG A 123 -9.69 8.09 6.45
C ARG A 123 -9.30 7.56 7.82
N PRO A 124 -8.87 8.45 8.74
CA PRO A 124 -8.46 8.04 10.08
C PRO A 124 -9.55 7.36 10.88
#